data_625a1032ab7d3a01263d6933077c434d
#
_entry.id   625a1032ab7d3a01263d6933077c434d
#
_cell.length_a   1.000
_cell.length_b   1.000
_cell.length_c   1.000
_cell.angle_alpha   90.00
_cell.angle_beta   90.00
_cell.angle_gamma   90.00
#
_symmetry.space_group_name_H-M   'P 1'
#
loop_
_entity.id
_entity.type
_entity.pdbx_description
1 polymer ?
#
loop_
_entity_poly.entity_id
_entity_poly.type
_entity_poly.pdbx_seq_one_letter_code
_entity_poly.pdbx_strand_id
1 'polypeptide(L)'
;LSEDEEIKEGKEEKIEEETAEITTEELLLPRDTLLSAGIHIGTRMKTGDMEQFIYRVRPDGLFVLDVKKTDDRIRIAAKFLARFEPAKIAAAAARLYAQEPVSKFCQVTGATPVVGRFIPGLLSNPLYPNRIEPEVLIVSDPRADSQAVKEAASEGIPVIALCSTDNEFSGVDLVIPTNNKGRRALAVIYWLLARQILRERGELPPDKDLPLTIEDFEAKISKEEEET
;
A
#
# COMPACT_ATOMS: atom_id res chain seq x y z
N LEU A 1 11.15 -1.01 -48.76
CA LEU A 1 10.55 -1.59 -47.55
C LEU A 1 11.35 -1.30 -46.26
N SER A 2 12.55 -0.71 -46.33
CA SER A 2 13.46 -0.52 -45.19
C SER A 2 13.48 0.88 -44.58
N GLU A 3 13.20 1.93 -45.35
CA GLU A 3 13.27 3.30 -44.81
C GLU A 3 12.00 3.74 -44.05
N ASP A 4 10.85 3.25 -44.41
CA ASP A 4 9.59 3.55 -43.73
C ASP A 4 9.41 2.78 -42.41
N GLU A 5 10.06 1.62 -42.24
CA GLU A 5 10.07 0.83 -41.01
C GLU A 5 11.03 1.42 -39.98
N GLU A 6 12.24 1.84 -40.40
CA GLU A 6 13.21 2.50 -39.51
C GLU A 6 12.72 3.87 -39.00
N ILE A 7 11.93 4.60 -39.82
CA ILE A 7 11.32 5.88 -39.40
C ILE A 7 10.18 5.66 -38.40
N LYS A 8 9.48 4.53 -38.48
CA LYS A 8 8.42 4.19 -37.51
C LYS A 8 8.99 3.71 -36.19
N GLU A 9 9.97 2.82 -36.23
CA GLU A 9 10.65 2.35 -34.98
C GLU A 9 11.33 3.51 -34.24
N GLY A 10 12.07 4.38 -34.94
CA GLY A 10 12.71 5.57 -34.35
C GLY A 10 11.73 6.64 -33.84
N LYS A 11 10.47 6.65 -34.29
CA LYS A 11 9.41 7.51 -33.74
C LYS A 11 8.73 6.86 -32.54
N GLU A 12 8.54 5.56 -32.56
CA GLU A 12 7.99 4.82 -31.43
C GLU A 12 8.95 4.81 -30.24
N GLU A 13 10.25 4.61 -30.45
CA GLU A 13 11.28 4.72 -29.39
C GLU A 13 11.36 6.12 -28.80
N LYS A 14 11.30 7.18 -29.62
CA LYS A 14 11.28 8.57 -29.12
C LYS A 14 10.00 8.92 -28.36
N ILE A 15 8.85 8.39 -28.76
CA ILE A 15 7.59 8.57 -28.05
C ILE A 15 7.61 7.78 -26.74
N GLU A 16 8.25 6.60 -26.72
CA GLU A 16 8.42 5.82 -25.50
C GLU A 16 9.43 6.46 -24.53
N GLU A 17 10.53 7.05 -25.02
CA GLU A 17 11.48 7.82 -24.20
C GLU A 17 10.87 9.12 -23.68
N GLU A 18 10.18 9.92 -24.50
CA GLU A 18 9.49 11.14 -24.04
C GLU A 18 8.34 10.83 -23.06
N THR A 19 7.57 9.76 -23.29
CA THR A 19 6.56 9.31 -22.33
C THR A 19 7.18 8.72 -21.07
N ALA A 20 8.36 8.14 -21.13
CA ALA A 20 9.09 7.67 -19.97
C ALA A 20 9.66 8.82 -19.12
N GLU A 21 10.19 9.88 -19.77
CA GLU A 21 10.72 11.05 -19.06
C GLU A 21 9.62 11.90 -18.41
N ILE A 22 8.49 12.13 -19.08
CA ILE A 22 7.32 12.84 -18.52
C ILE A 22 6.72 12.06 -17.32
N THR A 23 6.90 10.73 -17.28
CA THR A 23 6.35 9.89 -16.21
C THR A 23 7.25 9.76 -14.99
N THR A 24 8.53 10.10 -15.06
CA THR A 24 9.45 10.01 -13.92
C THR A 24 9.38 11.19 -12.98
N GLU A 25 8.97 12.38 -13.46
CA GLU A 25 8.86 13.58 -12.61
C GLU A 25 7.58 13.63 -11.75
N GLU A 26 6.57 12.80 -12.04
CA GLU A 26 5.29 12.80 -11.32
C GLU A 26 5.18 11.78 -10.17
N LEU A 27 6.06 10.77 -10.11
CA LEU A 27 5.98 9.71 -9.09
C LEU A 27 6.60 10.14 -7.75
N LEU A 28 6.02 9.66 -6.65
CA LEU A 28 6.50 9.93 -5.28
C LEU A 28 7.92 9.40 -5.02
N LEU A 29 8.33 8.33 -5.72
CA LEU A 29 9.68 7.78 -5.73
C LEU A 29 10.09 7.44 -7.17
N PRO A 30 11.40 7.38 -7.47
CA PRO A 30 11.90 6.91 -8.75
C PRO A 30 11.30 5.54 -9.11
N ARG A 31 10.89 5.37 -10.36
CA ARG A 31 10.25 4.15 -10.86
C ARG A 31 11.09 2.90 -10.58
N ASP A 32 12.40 3.01 -10.75
CA ASP A 32 13.34 1.90 -10.52
C ASP A 32 13.31 1.41 -9.06
N THR A 33 13.20 2.32 -8.10
CA THR A 33 13.07 1.99 -6.67
C THR A 33 11.76 1.24 -6.41
N LEU A 34 10.63 1.70 -6.97
CA LEU A 34 9.33 1.06 -6.83
C LEU A 34 9.32 -0.33 -7.48
N LEU A 35 9.93 -0.47 -8.65
CA LEU A 35 10.04 -1.75 -9.35
C LEU A 35 10.98 -2.74 -8.64
N SER A 36 12.11 -2.27 -8.12
CA SER A 36 13.06 -3.10 -7.37
C SER A 36 12.49 -3.62 -6.05
N ALA A 37 11.60 -2.85 -5.42
CA ALA A 37 10.86 -3.27 -4.25
C ALA A 37 9.76 -4.31 -4.56
N GLY A 38 9.41 -4.51 -5.83
CA GLY A 38 8.41 -5.48 -6.25
C GLY A 38 6.95 -5.08 -5.97
N ILE A 39 6.66 -3.79 -5.84
CA ILE A 39 5.31 -3.25 -5.56
C ILE A 39 4.32 -3.65 -6.65
N HIS A 40 4.78 -3.69 -7.90
CA HIS A 40 3.99 -4.00 -9.09
C HIS A 40 3.66 -5.49 -9.26
N ILE A 41 4.27 -6.38 -8.47
CA ILE A 41 4.12 -7.83 -8.62
C ILE A 41 2.82 -8.27 -7.95
N GLY A 42 1.86 -8.73 -8.76
CA GLY A 42 0.64 -9.37 -8.26
C GLY A 42 0.77 -10.89 -8.16
N THR A 43 -0.35 -11.57 -8.15
CA THR A 43 -0.44 -13.04 -8.10
C THR A 43 -0.85 -13.62 -9.46
N ARG A 44 -0.98 -14.95 -9.55
CA ARG A 44 -1.53 -15.63 -10.73
C ARG A 44 -3.05 -15.63 -10.78
N MET A 45 -3.68 -15.15 -9.71
CA MET A 45 -5.13 -15.01 -9.61
C MET A 45 -5.50 -13.53 -9.69
N LYS A 46 -6.63 -13.23 -10.33
CA LYS A 46 -7.23 -11.90 -10.33
C LYS A 46 -8.68 -11.99 -9.90
N THR A 47 -9.16 -10.96 -9.23
CA THR A 47 -10.58 -10.71 -9.00
C THR A 47 -11.10 -9.73 -10.05
N GLY A 48 -12.42 -9.68 -10.26
CA GLY A 48 -13.05 -8.71 -11.16
C GLY A 48 -12.80 -7.27 -10.71
N ASP A 49 -12.84 -7.03 -9.40
CA ASP A 49 -12.66 -5.71 -8.80
C ASP A 49 -11.26 -5.13 -9.07
N MET A 50 -10.23 -5.99 -9.04
CA MET A 50 -8.84 -5.57 -9.27
C MET A 50 -8.46 -5.41 -10.74
N GLU A 51 -9.30 -5.82 -11.68
CA GLU A 51 -8.98 -5.78 -13.12
C GLU A 51 -8.61 -4.38 -13.61
N GLN A 52 -9.26 -3.35 -13.07
CA GLN A 52 -8.98 -1.94 -13.40
C GLN A 52 -7.57 -1.47 -13.01
N PHE A 53 -6.89 -2.16 -12.08
CA PHE A 53 -5.55 -1.83 -11.58
C PHE A 53 -4.45 -2.68 -12.20
N ILE A 54 -4.80 -3.65 -13.05
CA ILE A 54 -3.85 -4.52 -13.74
C ILE A 54 -3.35 -3.81 -14.99
N TYR A 55 -2.03 -3.70 -15.14
CA TYR A 55 -1.37 -3.13 -16.31
C TYR A 55 -1.18 -4.18 -17.41
N ARG A 56 -0.63 -5.36 -17.05
CA ARG A 56 -0.38 -6.46 -17.99
C ARG A 56 -0.26 -7.80 -17.29
N VAL A 57 -0.27 -8.87 -18.08
CA VAL A 57 0.03 -10.23 -17.62
C VAL A 57 1.40 -10.64 -18.15
N ARG A 58 2.26 -11.17 -17.28
CA ARG A 58 3.56 -11.70 -17.67
C ARG A 58 3.41 -13.09 -18.31
N PRO A 59 4.40 -13.56 -19.12
CA PRO A 59 4.39 -14.91 -19.67
C PRO A 59 4.27 -16.02 -18.62
N ASP A 60 4.76 -15.76 -17.40
CA ASP A 60 4.67 -16.67 -16.24
C ASP A 60 3.26 -16.78 -15.65
N GLY A 61 2.28 -16.06 -16.21
CA GLY A 61 0.91 -15.98 -15.70
C GLY A 61 0.73 -15.02 -14.50
N LEU A 62 1.76 -14.28 -14.10
CA LEU A 62 1.67 -13.28 -13.04
C LEU A 62 1.05 -11.99 -13.56
N PHE A 63 0.06 -11.48 -12.83
CA PHE A 63 -0.51 -10.16 -13.09
C PHE A 63 0.42 -9.06 -12.56
N VAL A 64 0.57 -8.00 -13.34
CA VAL A 64 1.39 -6.83 -12.99
C VAL A 64 0.46 -5.67 -12.72
N LEU A 65 0.60 -5.06 -11.55
CA LEU A 65 -0.16 -3.87 -11.14
C LEU A 65 0.42 -2.61 -11.77
N ASP A 66 -0.45 -1.63 -11.99
CA ASP A 66 -0.09 -0.31 -12.50
C ASP A 66 0.48 0.58 -11.38
N VAL A 67 1.78 0.87 -11.46
CA VAL A 67 2.50 1.67 -10.47
C VAL A 67 2.00 3.11 -10.40
N LYS A 68 1.54 3.69 -11.52
CA LYS A 68 0.95 5.05 -11.52
C LYS A 68 -0.31 5.10 -10.67
N LYS A 69 -1.20 4.12 -10.86
CA LYS A 69 -2.43 4.02 -10.06
C LYS A 69 -2.13 3.77 -8.58
N THR A 70 -1.05 3.03 -8.27
CA THR A 70 -0.59 2.88 -6.88
C THR A 70 -0.20 4.22 -6.29
N ASP A 71 0.60 5.02 -7.00
CA ASP A 71 1.05 6.34 -6.57
C ASP A 71 -0.12 7.30 -6.35
N ASP A 72 -1.03 7.40 -7.32
CA ASP A 72 -2.23 8.22 -7.21
C ASP A 72 -3.08 7.85 -5.99
N ARG A 73 -3.27 6.55 -5.75
CA ARG A 73 -4.04 6.06 -4.62
C ARG A 73 -3.36 6.33 -3.28
N ILE A 74 -2.02 6.26 -3.21
CA ILE A 74 -1.26 6.66 -2.02
C ILE A 74 -1.46 8.15 -1.73
N ARG A 75 -1.41 9.02 -2.74
CA ARG A 75 -1.65 10.46 -2.60
C ARG A 75 -3.07 10.74 -2.06
N ILE A 76 -4.07 10.06 -2.63
CA ILE A 76 -5.46 10.20 -2.19
C ILE A 76 -5.61 9.73 -0.74
N ALA A 77 -5.06 8.55 -0.42
CA ALA A 77 -5.09 8.00 0.93
C ALA A 77 -4.42 8.93 1.95
N ALA A 78 -3.24 9.47 1.62
CA ALA A 78 -2.53 10.39 2.48
C ALA A 78 -3.31 11.68 2.75
N LYS A 79 -3.89 12.30 1.71
CA LYS A 79 -4.75 13.49 1.85
C LYS A 79 -6.00 13.21 2.70
N PHE A 80 -6.56 12.03 2.58
CA PHE A 80 -7.70 11.61 3.40
C PHE A 80 -7.28 11.42 4.85
N LEU A 81 -6.21 10.64 5.10
CA LEU A 81 -5.69 10.34 6.44
C LEU A 81 -5.16 11.58 7.18
N ALA A 82 -4.61 12.55 6.46
CA ALA A 82 -4.10 13.79 7.07
C ALA A 82 -5.19 14.63 7.75
N ARG A 83 -6.48 14.39 7.43
CA ARG A 83 -7.62 15.12 8.05
C ARG A 83 -8.00 14.60 9.42
N PHE A 84 -7.55 13.39 9.77
CA PHE A 84 -7.87 12.75 11.05
C PHE A 84 -6.77 13.02 12.08
N GLU A 85 -7.17 13.05 13.34
CA GLU A 85 -6.20 13.05 14.42
C GLU A 85 -5.37 11.76 14.42
N PRO A 86 -4.05 11.82 14.68
CA PRO A 86 -3.20 10.63 14.68
C PRO A 86 -3.74 9.47 15.51
N ALA A 87 -4.19 9.74 16.74
CA ALA A 87 -4.72 8.74 17.66
C ALA A 87 -6.02 8.07 17.17
N LYS A 88 -6.73 8.69 16.21
CA LYS A 88 -7.98 8.19 15.61
C LYS A 88 -7.75 7.34 14.36
N ILE A 89 -6.52 7.18 13.96
CA ILE A 89 -6.13 6.29 12.86
C ILE A 89 -5.68 4.96 13.45
N ALA A 90 -6.29 3.85 13.05
CA ALA A 90 -5.81 2.51 13.40
C ALA A 90 -5.23 1.83 12.16
N ALA A 91 -4.17 1.02 12.34
CA ALA A 91 -3.58 0.24 11.27
C ALA A 91 -3.47 -1.23 11.69
N ALA A 92 -4.14 -2.13 10.93
CA ALA A 92 -4.20 -3.56 11.20
C ALA A 92 -3.28 -4.36 10.26
N ALA A 93 -2.57 -5.34 10.84
CA ALA A 93 -1.69 -6.25 10.12
C ALA A 93 -1.61 -7.62 10.80
N ALA A 94 -2.33 -8.61 10.28
CA ALA A 94 -2.20 -10.00 10.72
C ALA A 94 -0.97 -10.69 10.08
N ARG A 95 -0.60 -10.30 8.85
CA ARG A 95 0.54 -10.89 8.15
C ARG A 95 1.86 -10.52 8.80
N LEU A 96 2.72 -11.53 9.02
CA LEU A 96 4.02 -11.37 9.65
C LEU A 96 4.88 -10.27 9.00
N TYR A 97 4.99 -10.26 7.67
CA TYR A 97 5.76 -9.25 6.93
C TYR A 97 5.18 -7.83 6.98
N ALA A 98 3.92 -7.66 7.39
CA ALA A 98 3.26 -6.37 7.51
C ALA A 98 3.35 -5.77 8.92
N GLN A 99 3.65 -6.59 9.95
CA GLN A 99 3.61 -6.17 11.35
C GLN A 99 4.65 -5.09 11.66
N GLU A 100 5.89 -5.28 11.21
CA GLU A 100 6.96 -4.29 11.43
C GLU A 100 6.70 -2.99 10.66
N PRO A 101 6.38 -3.01 9.34
CA PRO A 101 6.02 -1.80 8.60
C PRO A 101 4.88 -1.01 9.26
N VAL A 102 3.83 -1.69 9.72
CA VAL A 102 2.69 -1.06 10.41
C VAL A 102 3.12 -0.47 11.76
N SER A 103 3.92 -1.19 12.55
CA SER A 103 4.43 -0.67 13.82
C SER A 103 5.25 0.60 13.62
N LYS A 104 6.15 0.62 12.62
CA LYS A 104 6.95 1.80 12.28
C LYS A 104 6.11 2.95 11.75
N PHE A 105 5.14 2.65 10.87
CA PHE A 105 4.18 3.62 10.38
C PHE A 105 3.44 4.31 11.55
N CYS A 106 2.92 3.53 12.48
CA CYS A 106 2.22 4.06 13.66
C CYS A 106 3.14 4.86 14.57
N GLN A 107 4.40 4.41 14.76
CA GLN A 107 5.40 5.15 15.54
C GLN A 107 5.68 6.54 14.95
N VAL A 108 5.75 6.64 13.61
CA VAL A 108 6.07 7.89 12.91
C VAL A 108 4.87 8.83 12.83
N THR A 109 3.68 8.29 12.58
CA THR A 109 2.45 9.08 12.35
C THR A 109 1.63 9.34 13.60
N GLY A 110 1.91 8.64 14.70
CA GLY A 110 1.12 8.68 15.94
C GLY A 110 -0.18 7.85 15.88
N ALA A 111 -0.33 6.99 14.87
CA ALA A 111 -1.49 6.10 14.73
C ALA A 111 -1.45 4.93 15.71
N THR A 112 -2.59 4.25 15.90
CA THR A 112 -2.71 3.09 16.78
C THR A 112 -2.43 1.79 16.02
N PRO A 113 -1.40 1.00 16.38
CA PRO A 113 -1.09 -0.26 15.73
C PRO A 113 -1.98 -1.41 16.26
N VAL A 114 -2.52 -2.21 15.35
CA VAL A 114 -3.22 -3.48 15.64
C VAL A 114 -2.46 -4.58 14.90
N VAL A 115 -1.37 -5.05 15.50
CA VAL A 115 -0.46 -6.03 14.87
C VAL A 115 -0.70 -7.44 15.40
N GLY A 116 -0.51 -8.42 14.51
CA GLY A 116 -0.76 -9.82 14.81
C GLY A 116 -2.24 -10.19 14.68
N ARG A 117 -2.69 -11.19 15.45
CA ARG A 117 -4.06 -11.66 15.35
C ARG A 117 -5.04 -10.60 15.83
N PHE A 118 -5.94 -10.20 14.96
CA PHE A 118 -7.05 -9.31 15.31
C PHE A 118 -8.01 -10.00 16.28
N ILE A 119 -8.25 -9.38 17.43
CA ILE A 119 -9.15 -9.91 18.46
C ILE A 119 -10.59 -9.48 18.13
N PRO A 120 -11.54 -10.43 17.92
CA PRO A 120 -12.92 -10.09 17.68
C PRO A 120 -13.51 -9.24 18.82
N GLY A 121 -14.24 -8.18 18.45
CA GLY A 121 -14.82 -7.24 19.40
C GLY A 121 -13.89 -6.08 19.79
N LEU A 122 -12.71 -5.98 19.20
CA LEU A 122 -11.79 -4.86 19.44
C LEU A 122 -12.38 -3.50 19.04
N LEU A 123 -13.14 -3.46 17.94
CA LEU A 123 -13.83 -2.27 17.46
C LEU A 123 -15.27 -2.22 17.92
N SER A 124 -15.98 -3.36 17.89
CA SER A 124 -17.45 -3.42 17.99
C SER A 124 -17.97 -3.69 19.41
N ASN A 125 -17.16 -4.28 20.33
CA ASN A 125 -17.65 -4.63 21.65
C ASN A 125 -17.38 -3.53 22.71
N PRO A 126 -18.41 -2.79 23.17
CA PRO A 126 -18.22 -1.71 24.14
C PRO A 126 -17.77 -2.20 25.53
N LEU A 127 -17.91 -3.49 25.83
CA LEU A 127 -17.49 -4.08 27.09
C LEU A 127 -16.04 -4.61 27.06
N TYR A 128 -15.38 -4.54 25.89
CA TYR A 128 -14.00 -5.02 25.80
C TYR A 128 -13.03 -4.01 26.43
N PRO A 129 -12.19 -4.41 27.41
CA PRO A 129 -11.36 -3.48 28.17
C PRO A 129 -10.37 -2.65 27.34
N ASN A 130 -9.88 -3.24 26.23
CA ASN A 130 -8.92 -2.61 25.33
C ASN A 130 -9.57 -2.18 24.00
N ARG A 131 -10.87 -1.87 24.02
CA ARG A 131 -11.58 -1.36 22.84
C ARG A 131 -10.89 -0.11 22.30
N ILE A 132 -10.77 -0.04 21.00
CA ILE A 132 -10.32 1.16 20.29
C ILE A 132 -11.48 1.74 19.49
N GLU A 133 -11.50 3.06 19.35
CA GLU A 133 -12.54 3.78 18.61
C GLU A 133 -11.88 4.67 17.52
N PRO A 134 -11.32 4.05 16.47
CA PRO A 134 -10.73 4.80 15.37
C PRO A 134 -11.81 5.41 14.48
N GLU A 135 -11.48 6.53 13.85
CA GLU A 135 -12.31 7.16 12.81
C GLU A 135 -11.96 6.64 11.41
N VAL A 136 -10.82 5.98 11.26
CA VAL A 136 -10.39 5.34 10.01
C VAL A 136 -9.51 4.14 10.31
N LEU A 137 -9.67 3.07 9.53
CA LEU A 137 -8.89 1.85 9.63
C LEU A 137 -8.05 1.63 8.36
N ILE A 138 -6.76 1.39 8.54
CA ILE A 138 -5.85 0.94 7.47
C ILE A 138 -5.64 -0.56 7.63
N VAL A 139 -5.77 -1.32 6.54
CA VAL A 139 -5.67 -2.78 6.54
C VAL A 139 -4.60 -3.21 5.55
N SER A 140 -3.65 -4.04 6.01
CA SER A 140 -2.54 -4.52 5.17
C SER A 140 -2.98 -5.58 4.16
N ASP A 141 -3.96 -6.41 4.48
CA ASP A 141 -4.55 -7.40 3.58
C ASP A 141 -5.99 -7.68 3.97
N PRO A 142 -6.99 -7.25 3.17
CA PRO A 142 -8.41 -7.45 3.52
C PRO A 142 -8.79 -8.92 3.70
N ARG A 143 -8.04 -9.84 3.09
CA ARG A 143 -8.29 -11.28 3.23
C ARG A 143 -7.77 -11.83 4.56
N ALA A 144 -6.58 -11.43 4.96
CA ALA A 144 -5.97 -11.88 6.23
C ALA A 144 -6.65 -11.18 7.42
N ASP A 145 -6.95 -9.89 7.28
CA ASP A 145 -7.57 -9.03 8.30
C ASP A 145 -9.10 -8.92 8.14
N SER A 146 -9.74 -9.95 7.56
CA SER A 146 -11.18 -9.92 7.23
C SER A 146 -12.08 -9.65 8.44
N GLN A 147 -11.67 -10.02 9.65
CA GLN A 147 -12.41 -9.72 10.87
C GLN A 147 -12.39 -8.21 11.17
N ALA A 148 -11.24 -7.56 11.03
CA ALA A 148 -11.12 -6.11 11.22
C ALA A 148 -11.97 -5.34 10.21
N VAL A 149 -11.98 -5.76 8.94
CA VAL A 149 -12.82 -5.17 7.89
C VAL A 149 -14.32 -5.31 8.22
N LYS A 150 -14.75 -6.49 8.66
CA LYS A 150 -16.17 -6.74 9.03
C LYS A 150 -16.61 -5.89 10.21
N GLU A 151 -15.79 -5.77 11.24
CA GLU A 151 -16.13 -4.95 12.41
C GLU A 151 -16.13 -3.46 12.05
N ALA A 152 -15.15 -2.98 11.28
CA ALA A 152 -15.11 -1.60 10.81
C ALA A 152 -16.36 -1.26 9.98
N ALA A 153 -16.75 -2.14 9.05
CA ALA A 153 -17.96 -1.96 8.26
C ALA A 153 -19.23 -1.94 9.12
N SER A 154 -19.30 -2.76 10.19
CA SER A 154 -20.43 -2.77 11.13
C SER A 154 -20.54 -1.50 11.95
N GLU A 155 -19.41 -0.90 12.33
CA GLU A 155 -19.33 0.36 13.09
C GLU A 155 -19.38 1.61 12.18
N GLY A 156 -19.39 1.43 10.84
CA GLY A 156 -19.37 2.54 9.89
C GLY A 156 -18.01 3.26 9.80
N ILE A 157 -16.92 2.60 10.15
CA ILE A 157 -15.57 3.12 10.09
C ILE A 157 -15.03 2.91 8.67
N PRO A 158 -14.59 3.96 7.94
CA PRO A 158 -14.01 3.84 6.62
C PRO A 158 -12.71 3.02 6.64
N VAL A 159 -12.59 2.13 5.65
CA VAL A 159 -11.47 1.19 5.53
C VAL A 159 -10.62 1.52 4.30
N ILE A 160 -9.34 1.74 4.53
CA ILE A 160 -8.31 1.83 3.48
C ILE A 160 -7.53 0.51 3.47
N ALA A 161 -7.47 -0.17 2.32
CA ALA A 161 -6.79 -1.46 2.24
C ALA A 161 -5.70 -1.50 1.17
N LEU A 162 -4.59 -2.18 1.51
CA LEU A 162 -3.57 -2.57 0.55
C LEU A 162 -4.04 -3.86 -0.15
N CYS A 163 -4.32 -3.78 -1.45
CA CYS A 163 -4.89 -4.89 -2.21
C CYS A 163 -3.94 -5.39 -3.29
N SER A 164 -3.68 -6.69 -3.29
CA SER A 164 -3.06 -7.41 -4.40
C SER A 164 -4.14 -7.89 -5.38
N THR A 165 -3.73 -8.48 -6.50
CA THR A 165 -4.63 -8.89 -7.59
C THR A 165 -5.68 -9.94 -7.21
N ASP A 166 -5.51 -10.64 -6.09
CA ASP A 166 -6.40 -11.70 -5.56
C ASP A 166 -7.33 -11.22 -4.43
N ASN A 167 -7.36 -9.92 -4.12
CA ASN A 167 -8.23 -9.37 -3.10
C ASN A 167 -9.58 -8.89 -3.69
N GLU A 168 -10.63 -8.98 -2.89
CA GLU A 168 -11.96 -8.43 -3.12
C GLU A 168 -12.12 -7.12 -2.36
N PHE A 169 -13.05 -6.25 -2.80
CA PHE A 169 -13.27 -4.93 -2.21
C PHE A 169 -14.42 -4.90 -1.19
N SER A 170 -14.96 -6.04 -0.83
CA SER A 170 -16.08 -6.08 0.13
C SER A 170 -15.69 -5.45 1.47
N GLY A 171 -16.37 -4.38 1.84
CA GLY A 171 -16.11 -3.61 3.07
C GLY A 171 -14.86 -2.71 3.01
N VAL A 172 -14.33 -2.43 1.82
CA VAL A 172 -13.19 -1.52 1.62
C VAL A 172 -13.65 -0.29 0.86
N ASP A 173 -13.38 0.91 1.41
CA ASP A 173 -13.78 2.19 0.81
C ASP A 173 -12.70 2.77 -0.11
N LEU A 174 -11.44 2.60 0.26
CA LEU A 174 -10.31 3.06 -0.56
C LEU A 174 -9.27 1.96 -0.71
N VAL A 175 -9.01 1.60 -1.96
CA VAL A 175 -8.03 0.58 -2.33
C VAL A 175 -6.73 1.22 -2.78
N ILE A 176 -5.61 0.74 -2.24
CA ILE A 176 -4.26 1.01 -2.71
C ILE A 176 -3.74 -0.26 -3.39
N PRO A 177 -3.70 -0.32 -4.73
CA PRO A 177 -3.23 -1.49 -5.46
C PRO A 177 -1.73 -1.67 -5.24
N THR A 178 -1.33 -2.77 -4.62
CA THR A 178 0.08 -3.06 -4.34
C THR A 178 0.32 -4.53 -4.04
N ASN A 179 1.59 -4.93 -4.02
CA ASN A 179 2.01 -6.22 -3.52
C ASN A 179 1.96 -6.24 -1.99
N ASN A 180 0.87 -6.75 -1.43
CA ASN A 180 0.69 -6.86 0.02
C ASN A 180 1.29 -8.13 0.64
N LYS A 181 2.08 -8.90 -0.11
CA LYS A 181 2.74 -10.13 0.33
C LYS A 181 4.25 -10.00 0.43
N GLY A 182 4.81 -9.04 -0.32
CA GLY A 182 6.24 -8.82 -0.38
C GLY A 182 6.76 -7.99 0.80
N ARG A 183 7.77 -8.50 1.53
CA ARG A 183 8.41 -7.82 2.66
C ARG A 183 8.87 -6.40 2.31
N ARG A 184 9.66 -6.27 1.25
CA ARG A 184 10.21 -4.97 0.82
C ARG A 184 9.13 -4.06 0.20
N ALA A 185 8.13 -4.63 -0.48
CA ALA A 185 7.02 -3.87 -1.04
C ALA A 185 6.19 -3.20 0.07
N LEU A 186 5.85 -3.93 1.13
CA LEU A 186 5.13 -3.41 2.29
C LEU A 186 5.92 -2.30 3.00
N ALA A 187 7.24 -2.49 3.19
CA ALA A 187 8.10 -1.47 3.79
C ALA A 187 8.06 -0.16 3.00
N VAL A 188 8.22 -0.22 1.67
CA VAL A 188 8.19 0.97 0.81
C VAL A 188 6.82 1.66 0.83
N ILE A 189 5.72 0.91 0.76
CA ILE A 189 4.37 1.49 0.76
C ILE A 189 4.05 2.18 2.08
N TYR A 190 4.32 1.57 3.23
CA TYR A 190 4.08 2.19 4.53
C TYR A 190 5.00 3.38 4.78
N TRP A 191 6.25 3.31 4.33
CA TRP A 191 7.17 4.44 4.36
C TRP A 191 6.67 5.61 3.51
N LEU A 192 6.23 5.36 2.28
CA LEU A 192 5.65 6.38 1.38
C LEU A 192 4.38 6.99 1.98
N LEU A 193 3.49 6.16 2.51
CA LEU A 193 2.25 6.61 3.11
C LEU A 193 2.52 7.49 4.33
N ALA A 194 3.45 7.09 5.22
CA ALA A 194 3.85 7.89 6.37
C ALA A 194 4.43 9.24 5.93
N ARG A 195 5.39 9.23 4.98
CA ARG A 195 6.00 10.45 4.44
C ARG A 195 4.95 11.41 3.88
N GLN A 196 4.04 10.88 3.09
CA GLN A 196 3.04 11.71 2.43
C GLN A 196 2.01 12.27 3.41
N ILE A 197 1.59 11.50 4.43
CA ILE A 197 0.70 12.00 5.50
C ILE A 197 1.35 13.16 6.24
N LEU A 198 2.62 13.05 6.63
CA LEU A 198 3.33 14.11 7.35
C LEU A 198 3.54 15.36 6.47
N ARG A 199 3.74 15.20 5.17
CA ARG A 199 3.79 16.31 4.22
C ARG A 199 2.45 17.02 4.10
N GLU A 200 1.35 16.28 3.98
CA GLU A 200 -0.01 16.84 3.91
C GLU A 200 -0.44 17.53 5.23
N ARG A 201 0.08 17.09 6.38
CA ARG A 201 -0.12 17.75 7.68
C ARG A 201 0.77 18.98 7.86
N GLY A 202 1.77 19.18 7.01
CA GLY A 202 2.76 20.25 7.15
C GLY A 202 3.83 20.01 8.23
N GLU A 203 3.92 18.80 8.77
CA GLU A 203 4.92 18.41 9.77
C GLU A 203 6.27 18.10 9.11
N LEU A 204 6.26 17.71 7.83
CA LEU A 204 7.45 17.40 7.04
C LEU A 204 7.52 18.30 5.81
N PRO A 205 8.59 19.12 5.65
CA PRO A 205 8.81 19.91 4.44
C PRO A 205 8.93 19.02 3.19
N PRO A 206 8.50 19.48 2.00
CA PRO A 206 8.54 18.71 0.76
C PRO A 206 9.96 18.25 0.37
N ASP A 207 11.00 19.01 0.75
CA ASP A 207 12.40 18.70 0.43
C ASP A 207 13.06 17.73 1.40
N LYS A 208 12.39 17.36 2.50
CA LYS A 208 12.93 16.43 3.49
C LYS A 208 12.23 15.08 3.41
N ASP A 209 13.01 14.05 3.67
CA ASP A 209 12.51 12.69 3.86
C ASP A 209 12.36 12.35 5.35
N LEU A 210 11.72 11.21 5.64
CA LEU A 210 11.56 10.70 6.99
C LEU A 210 12.94 10.45 7.65
N PRO A 211 13.03 10.59 8.97
CA PRO A 211 14.25 10.25 9.71
C PRO A 211 14.58 8.75 9.67
N LEU A 212 13.57 7.90 9.39
CA LEU A 212 13.70 6.46 9.23
C LEU A 212 13.84 6.10 7.75
N THR A 213 14.73 5.17 7.46
CA THR A 213 14.96 4.64 6.10
C THR A 213 13.91 3.56 5.75
N ILE A 214 13.82 3.21 4.47
CA ILE A 214 12.96 2.09 4.03
C ILE A 214 13.38 0.77 4.69
N GLU A 215 14.68 0.59 4.95
CA GLU A 215 15.22 -0.61 5.60
C GLU A 215 14.78 -0.76 7.06
N ASP A 216 14.49 0.36 7.74
CA ASP A 216 13.96 0.36 9.10
C ASP A 216 12.50 -0.11 9.16
N PHE A 217 11.77 0.04 8.04
CA PHE A 217 10.41 -0.48 7.89
C PHE A 217 10.39 -1.94 7.44
N GLU A 218 11.52 -2.50 6.99
CA GLU A 218 11.55 -3.87 6.50
C GLU A 218 11.54 -4.88 7.66
N ALA A 219 10.62 -5.85 7.62
CA ALA A 219 10.51 -6.89 8.64
C ALA A 219 11.81 -7.71 8.72
N LYS A 220 12.44 -7.72 9.89
CA LYS A 220 13.64 -8.52 10.22
C LYS A 220 13.19 -9.82 10.86
N ILE A 221 12.82 -10.81 10.04
CA ILE A 221 12.35 -12.10 10.53
C ILE A 221 13.52 -13.06 10.61
N SER A 222 13.66 -13.72 11.76
CA SER A 222 14.59 -14.84 11.92
C SER A 222 14.09 -16.05 11.17
N LYS A 223 15.01 -16.91 10.67
CA LYS A 223 14.64 -18.12 9.92
C LYS A 223 13.75 -19.09 10.72
N GLU A 224 13.74 -18.98 12.03
CA GLU A 224 12.91 -19.82 12.93
C GLU A 224 11.43 -19.40 12.92
N GLU A 225 11.11 -18.15 12.55
CA GLU A 225 9.74 -17.63 12.47
C GLU A 225 9.10 -17.85 11.10
N GLU A 226 9.87 -18.20 10.06
CA GLU A 226 9.35 -18.54 8.73
C GLU A 226 8.79 -19.98 8.65
N GLU A 227 9.16 -20.87 9.59
CA GLU A 227 8.79 -22.30 9.59
C GLU A 227 7.58 -22.61 10.49
N THR A 228 7.00 -21.62 11.19
CA THR A 228 5.84 -21.79 12.09
C THR A 228 4.56 -21.23 11.49
#